data_187014bd94d12b5e1aa2daeac57f74cd
#
_entry.id   187014bd94d12b5e1aa2daeac57f74cd
#
_cell.length_a   1.000
_cell.length_b   1.000
_cell.length_c   1.000
_cell.angle_alpha   90.00
_cell.angle_beta   90.00
_cell.angle_gamma   90.00
#
_symmetry.space_group_name_H-M   'P 1'
#
loop_
_entity.id
_entity.type
_entity.pdbx_description
1 polymer ?
#
loop_
_entity_poly.entity_id
_entity_poly.type
_entity_poly.pdbx_seq_one_letter_code
_entity_poly.pdbx_strand_id
1 'polypeptide(L)'
;LHNDIHTLTSQIIRQKNEGLLYETEEEIQQETRPMATTPLITMIAAAAENNALGKNNDLIWHISEDLKRFKRLTSGHAIIMGRKTFESMPKALPNRKNIVLTNKKDYHPEGATVVHTLEDALALVKDDSQPFIIGGGEIYRLFMPYCDRIELTRVHQNFEADVFFPEIDLNQWKEIARENIEATKEQPYHYSYITFEKK
;
A
#
# COMPACT_ATOMS: atom_id res chain seq x y z
N LEU A 1 23.47 0.40 -20.25
CA LEU A 1 22.42 1.31 -19.74
C LEU A 1 22.96 2.68 -19.33
N HIS A 2 24.20 2.78 -18.78
CA HIS A 2 24.80 4.09 -18.41
C HIS A 2 25.36 4.85 -19.61
N ASN A 3 25.77 4.16 -20.68
CA ASN A 3 26.31 4.78 -21.90
C ASN A 3 25.23 5.37 -22.81
N ASP A 4 23.99 4.88 -22.76
CA ASP A 4 22.91 5.33 -23.64
C ASP A 4 22.36 6.71 -23.25
N ILE A 5 22.36 7.03 -21.95
CA ILE A 5 21.88 8.33 -21.44
C ILE A 5 22.83 9.46 -21.85
N HIS A 6 24.16 9.24 -21.75
CA HIS A 6 25.16 10.23 -22.17
C HIS A 6 25.12 10.49 -23.69
N THR A 7 24.86 9.47 -24.48
CA THR A 7 24.77 9.58 -25.94
C THR A 7 23.50 10.34 -26.38
N LEU A 8 22.36 10.07 -25.73
CA LEU A 8 21.09 10.78 -25.97
C LEU A 8 21.19 12.26 -25.53
N THR A 9 21.77 12.54 -24.38
CA THR A 9 21.97 13.92 -23.89
C THR A 9 22.85 14.72 -24.84
N SER A 10 23.94 14.13 -25.37
CA SER A 10 24.83 14.77 -26.34
C SER A 10 24.16 15.00 -27.70
N GLN A 11 23.22 14.17 -28.12
CA GLN A 11 22.45 14.36 -29.36
C GLN A 11 21.41 15.48 -29.24
N ILE A 12 20.74 15.59 -28.08
CA ILE A 12 19.76 16.66 -27.82
C ILE A 12 20.47 18.04 -27.76
N ILE A 13 21.63 18.13 -27.13
CA ILE A 13 22.43 19.35 -27.08
C ILE A 13 22.88 19.78 -28.48
N ARG A 14 23.19 18.83 -29.38
CA ARG A 14 23.63 19.11 -30.74
C ARG A 14 22.50 19.61 -31.66
N GLN A 15 21.27 19.16 -31.47
CA GLN A 15 20.10 19.63 -32.23
C GLN A 15 19.58 21.02 -31.78
N LYS A 16 19.74 21.40 -30.50
CA LYS A 16 19.29 22.68 -29.96
C LYS A 16 20.27 23.85 -30.23
N ASN A 17 21.52 23.58 -30.54
CA ASN A 17 22.53 24.63 -30.83
C ASN A 17 22.33 25.39 -32.17
N GLU A 18 21.34 25.02 -32.98
CA GLU A 18 21.00 25.72 -34.21
C GLU A 18 19.92 26.80 -34.09
N GLY A 19 19.39 26.99 -32.85
CA GLY A 19 18.36 28.02 -32.60
C GLY A 19 18.38 28.53 -31.16
N LEU A 20 19.23 29.50 -30.91
CA LEU A 20 19.30 30.46 -29.77
C LEU A 20 18.29 30.28 -28.63
N LEU A 21 18.55 29.41 -27.65
CA LEU A 21 18.19 29.55 -26.24
C LEU A 21 19.05 28.54 -25.44
N TYR A 22 19.93 29.06 -24.59
CA TYR A 22 20.73 28.21 -23.66
C TYR A 22 19.84 27.83 -22.49
N GLU A 23 19.30 26.61 -22.49
CA GLU A 23 18.73 26.02 -21.28
C GLU A 23 19.92 25.56 -20.40
N THR A 24 19.85 25.84 -19.10
CA THR A 24 20.87 25.45 -18.13
C THR A 24 20.81 23.94 -17.89
N GLU A 25 21.94 23.34 -17.45
CA GLU A 25 21.97 21.91 -17.09
C GLU A 25 20.90 21.56 -16.03
N GLU A 26 20.50 22.52 -15.19
CA GLU A 26 19.42 22.39 -14.20
C GLU A 26 18.03 22.30 -14.85
N GLU A 27 17.77 23.03 -15.92
CA GLU A 27 16.50 22.98 -16.67
C GLU A 27 16.39 21.66 -17.45
N ILE A 28 17.49 21.18 -18.02
CA ILE A 28 17.54 19.86 -18.69
C ILE A 28 17.35 18.70 -17.70
N GLN A 29 17.88 18.83 -16.47
CA GLN A 29 17.66 17.84 -15.41
C GLN A 29 16.24 17.86 -14.86
N GLN A 30 15.51 19.00 -14.91
CA GLN A 30 14.11 19.08 -14.56
C GLN A 30 13.21 18.44 -15.61
N GLU A 31 13.50 18.58 -16.91
CA GLU A 31 12.74 17.92 -17.99
C GLU A 31 12.94 16.41 -18.05
N THR A 32 14.08 15.88 -17.57
CA THR A 32 14.37 14.44 -17.53
C THR A 32 13.93 13.73 -16.25
N ARG A 33 13.34 14.46 -15.27
CA ARG A 33 12.68 13.78 -14.15
C ARG A 33 11.47 13.02 -14.70
N PRO A 34 11.38 11.70 -14.45
CA PRO A 34 10.15 10.99 -14.74
C PRO A 34 9.04 11.75 -14.01
N MET A 35 7.97 12.09 -14.73
CA MET A 35 6.79 12.73 -14.13
C MET A 35 6.44 11.91 -12.89
N ALA A 36 6.43 12.56 -11.73
CA ALA A 36 6.05 11.91 -10.49
C ALA A 36 4.62 11.39 -10.69
N THR A 37 4.49 10.09 -10.93
CA THR A 37 3.19 9.44 -10.99
C THR A 37 2.58 9.58 -9.60
N THR A 38 1.38 10.10 -9.52
CA THR A 38 0.64 10.14 -8.25
C THR A 38 0.62 8.73 -7.65
N PRO A 39 1.05 8.54 -6.39
CA PRO A 39 1.03 7.24 -5.75
C PRO A 39 -0.35 6.58 -5.84
N LEU A 40 -0.43 5.32 -6.24
CA LEU A 40 -1.65 4.52 -6.17
C LEU A 40 -1.83 4.01 -4.74
N ILE A 41 -2.41 4.82 -3.86
CA ILE A 41 -2.59 4.45 -2.45
C ILE A 41 -3.55 3.27 -2.35
N THR A 42 -3.05 2.14 -1.90
CA THR A 42 -3.77 0.87 -1.90
C THR A 42 -4.01 0.37 -0.48
N MET A 43 -5.25 0.04 -0.13
CA MET A 43 -5.54 -0.77 1.05
C MET A 43 -5.37 -2.24 0.74
N ILE A 44 -4.79 -3.01 1.66
CA ILE A 44 -4.77 -4.47 1.59
C ILE A 44 -5.27 -5.04 2.91
N ALA A 45 -6.27 -5.91 2.85
CA ALA A 45 -6.90 -6.51 4.02
C ALA A 45 -7.46 -7.89 3.71
N ALA A 46 -7.51 -8.75 4.74
CA ALA A 46 -8.36 -9.93 4.75
C ALA A 46 -9.51 -9.68 5.74
N ALA A 47 -10.75 -9.79 5.29
CA ALA A 47 -11.94 -9.55 6.10
C ALA A 47 -12.99 -10.63 5.86
N ALA A 48 -13.69 -11.00 6.93
CA ALA A 48 -14.82 -11.91 6.89
C ALA A 48 -16.02 -11.31 6.14
N GLU A 49 -17.07 -12.12 5.90
CA GLU A 49 -18.30 -11.64 5.25
C GLU A 49 -18.96 -10.50 6.03
N ASN A 50 -18.89 -10.54 7.36
CA ASN A 50 -19.35 -9.46 8.25
C ASN A 50 -18.29 -8.39 8.53
N ASN A 51 -17.28 -8.24 7.67
CA ASN A 51 -16.16 -7.31 7.80
C ASN A 51 -15.23 -7.54 9.02
N ALA A 52 -15.36 -8.63 9.76
CA ALA A 52 -14.46 -8.95 10.85
C ALA A 52 -13.00 -9.05 10.36
N LEU A 53 -12.07 -8.43 11.10
CA LEU A 53 -10.62 -8.43 10.80
C LEU A 53 -9.84 -9.23 11.82
N GLY A 54 -10.16 -9.09 13.10
CA GLY A 54 -9.39 -9.66 14.19
C GLY A 54 -10.16 -9.67 15.51
N LYS A 55 -9.65 -10.45 16.46
CA LYS A 55 -10.14 -10.53 17.83
C LYS A 55 -8.97 -10.61 18.79
N ASN A 56 -9.00 -9.85 19.88
CA ASN A 56 -7.94 -9.83 20.90
C ASN A 56 -6.53 -9.53 20.34
N ASN A 57 -6.44 -8.62 19.37
CA ASN A 57 -5.19 -8.23 18.68
C ASN A 57 -4.51 -9.37 17.88
N ASP A 58 -5.27 -10.38 17.47
CA ASP A 58 -4.80 -11.49 16.64
C ASP A 58 -5.71 -11.70 15.42
N LEU A 59 -5.19 -12.42 14.41
CA LEU A 59 -5.97 -12.81 13.24
C LEU A 59 -6.94 -13.93 13.61
N ILE A 60 -8.16 -13.88 13.07
CA ILE A 60 -9.20 -14.89 13.35
C ILE A 60 -8.92 -16.20 12.59
N TRP A 61 -8.28 -16.12 11.43
CA TRP A 61 -7.95 -17.25 10.57
C TRP A 61 -6.51 -17.18 10.09
N HIS A 62 -6.04 -18.33 9.62
CA HIS A 62 -4.72 -18.43 8.99
C HIS A 62 -4.89 -19.00 7.57
N ILE A 63 -4.61 -18.18 6.55
CA ILE A 63 -4.64 -18.58 5.14
C ILE A 63 -3.25 -18.33 4.56
N SER A 64 -2.46 -19.39 4.41
CA SER A 64 -1.06 -19.28 3.97
C SER A 64 -0.90 -18.63 2.61
N GLU A 65 -1.82 -18.89 1.68
CA GLU A 65 -1.80 -18.28 0.32
C GLU A 65 -2.08 -16.77 0.37
N ASP A 66 -2.93 -16.33 1.29
CA ASP A 66 -3.18 -14.90 1.52
C ASP A 66 -1.93 -14.18 2.05
N LEU A 67 -1.22 -14.79 3.00
CA LEU A 67 0.06 -14.26 3.49
C LEU A 67 1.13 -14.18 2.40
N LYS A 68 1.18 -15.17 1.48
CA LYS A 68 2.07 -15.12 0.31
C LYS A 68 1.66 -14.01 -0.65
N ARG A 69 0.36 -13.84 -0.91
CA ARG A 69 -0.19 -12.74 -1.72
C ARG A 69 0.15 -11.39 -1.11
N PHE A 70 -0.09 -11.21 0.18
CA PHE A 70 0.27 -10.01 0.93
C PHE A 70 1.77 -9.67 0.77
N LYS A 71 2.65 -10.67 1.00
CA LYS A 71 4.10 -10.49 0.82
C LYS A 71 4.43 -10.08 -0.62
N ARG A 72 3.86 -10.75 -1.62
CA ARG A 72 4.12 -10.48 -3.05
C ARG A 72 3.72 -9.05 -3.44
N LEU A 73 2.53 -8.59 -3.01
CA LEU A 73 2.01 -7.28 -3.37
C LEU A 73 2.76 -6.14 -2.66
N THR A 74 3.11 -6.32 -1.38
CA THR A 74 3.67 -5.24 -0.56
C THR A 74 5.20 -5.15 -0.60
N SER A 75 5.91 -6.18 -1.13
CA SER A 75 7.38 -6.18 -1.19
C SER A 75 7.91 -5.09 -2.12
N GLY A 76 8.86 -4.29 -1.63
CA GLY A 76 9.43 -3.16 -2.37
C GLY A 76 8.71 -1.85 -2.15
N HIS A 77 7.58 -1.86 -1.43
CA HIS A 77 6.74 -0.70 -1.17
C HIS A 77 6.75 -0.25 0.29
N ALA A 78 6.30 0.96 0.52
CA ALA A 78 5.99 1.44 1.87
C ALA A 78 4.68 0.81 2.36
N ILE A 79 4.65 0.49 3.65
CA ILE A 79 3.48 -0.02 4.35
C ILE A 79 3.16 0.88 5.54
N ILE A 80 1.91 1.32 5.64
CA ILE A 80 1.41 2.18 6.72
C ILE A 80 0.47 1.35 7.60
N MET A 81 0.68 1.41 8.91
CA MET A 81 -0.09 0.66 9.89
C MET A 81 -0.21 1.39 11.21
N GLY A 82 -1.15 0.98 12.04
CA GLY A 82 -1.26 1.41 13.42
C GLY A 82 -0.28 0.67 14.35
N ARG A 83 0.02 1.27 15.51
CA ARG A 83 0.95 0.71 16.50
C ARG A 83 0.56 -0.73 16.91
N LYS A 84 -0.70 -0.99 17.23
CA LYS A 84 -1.15 -2.34 17.64
C LYS A 84 -0.91 -3.39 16.53
N THR A 85 -1.11 -3.02 15.27
CA THR A 85 -0.81 -3.91 14.13
C THR A 85 0.69 -4.19 14.02
N PHE A 86 1.53 -3.18 14.22
CA PHE A 86 2.98 -3.38 14.25
C PHE A 86 3.41 -4.29 15.42
N GLU A 87 2.87 -4.06 16.62
CA GLU A 87 3.17 -4.85 17.83
C GLU A 87 2.67 -6.31 17.74
N SER A 88 1.69 -6.62 16.90
CA SER A 88 1.25 -8.00 16.64
C SER A 88 2.20 -8.79 15.74
N MET A 89 3.13 -8.11 15.07
CA MET A 89 4.15 -8.76 14.24
C MET A 89 5.44 -9.01 15.04
N PRO A 90 6.14 -10.14 14.80
CA PRO A 90 7.36 -10.47 15.55
C PRO A 90 8.51 -9.49 15.28
N LYS A 91 8.51 -8.78 14.14
CA LYS A 91 9.48 -7.75 13.73
C LYS A 91 8.95 -6.96 12.54
N ALA A 92 9.62 -5.84 12.24
CA ALA A 92 9.39 -5.07 11.02
C ALA A 92 9.50 -5.96 9.76
N LEU A 93 8.59 -5.75 8.81
CA LEU A 93 8.53 -6.58 7.61
C LEU A 93 9.70 -6.24 6.68
N PRO A 94 10.51 -7.22 6.26
CA PRO A 94 11.69 -6.98 5.42
C PRO A 94 11.30 -6.51 4.01
N ASN A 95 12.22 -5.79 3.35
CA ASN A 95 12.05 -5.24 1.99
C ASN A 95 10.84 -4.32 1.85
N ARG A 96 10.50 -3.59 2.90
CA ARG A 96 9.40 -2.62 2.96
C ARG A 96 9.78 -1.47 3.86
N LYS A 97 9.32 -0.25 3.52
CA LYS A 97 9.41 0.89 4.42
C LYS A 97 8.24 0.79 5.40
N ASN A 98 8.52 0.36 6.64
CA ASN A 98 7.50 0.24 7.68
C ASN A 98 7.23 1.61 8.29
N ILE A 99 5.98 2.09 8.23
CA ILE A 99 5.52 3.36 8.78
C ILE A 99 4.43 3.09 9.79
N VAL A 100 4.62 3.55 11.02
CA VAL A 100 3.67 3.33 12.13
C VAL A 100 3.04 4.65 12.54
N LEU A 101 1.73 4.76 12.35
CA LEU A 101 0.94 5.90 12.80
C LEU A 101 0.45 5.66 14.24
N THR A 102 0.79 6.57 15.15
CA THR A 102 0.40 6.49 16.56
C THR A 102 0.43 7.85 17.26
N ASN A 103 -0.49 8.05 18.20
CA ASN A 103 -0.48 9.23 19.07
C ASN A 103 0.55 9.14 20.23
N LYS A 104 1.17 7.95 20.43
CA LYS A 104 2.16 7.72 21.50
C LYS A 104 3.49 8.34 21.10
N LYS A 105 3.87 9.47 21.75
CA LYS A 105 5.08 10.24 21.42
C LYS A 105 6.38 9.49 21.73
N ASP A 106 6.40 8.68 22.79
CA ASP A 106 7.58 7.94 23.25
C ASP A 106 7.63 6.51 22.66
N TYR A 107 7.21 6.34 21.42
CA TYR A 107 7.19 5.05 20.73
C TYR A 107 8.24 5.00 19.64
N HIS A 108 9.31 4.24 19.84
CA HIS A 108 10.46 4.14 18.94
C HIS A 108 10.80 2.68 18.64
N PRO A 109 9.99 1.97 17.84
CA PRO A 109 10.22 0.57 17.50
C PRO A 109 11.39 0.43 16.54
N GLU A 110 12.12 -0.69 16.64
CA GLU A 110 13.16 -1.03 15.70
C GLU A 110 12.58 -1.34 14.29
N GLY A 111 13.22 -0.82 13.25
CA GLY A 111 12.89 -1.11 11.85
C GLY A 111 11.63 -0.43 11.31
N ALA A 112 11.06 0.55 12.03
CA ALA A 112 9.94 1.33 11.54
C ALA A 112 10.13 2.84 11.78
N THR A 113 9.55 3.64 10.87
CA THR A 113 9.42 5.09 11.02
C THR A 113 8.10 5.40 11.71
N VAL A 114 8.14 6.14 12.81
CA VAL A 114 6.94 6.57 13.55
C VAL A 114 6.50 7.93 13.06
N VAL A 115 5.19 8.08 12.81
CA VAL A 115 4.52 9.34 12.51
C VAL A 115 3.32 9.53 13.40
N HIS A 116 2.89 10.79 13.57
CA HIS A 116 1.82 11.13 14.48
C HIS A 116 0.58 11.69 13.76
N THR A 117 0.71 12.02 12.48
CA THR A 117 -0.39 12.54 11.65
C THR A 117 -0.54 11.73 10.36
N LEU A 118 -1.71 11.79 9.78
CA LEU A 118 -1.99 11.21 8.46
C LEU A 118 -1.15 11.91 7.38
N GLU A 119 -1.04 13.22 7.47
CA GLU A 119 -0.29 14.06 6.53
C GLU A 119 1.19 13.68 6.50
N ASP A 120 1.80 13.44 7.67
CA ASP A 120 3.19 12.98 7.76
C ASP A 120 3.35 11.59 7.12
N ALA A 121 2.37 10.69 7.33
CA ALA A 121 2.40 9.37 6.71
C ALA A 121 2.33 9.47 5.18
N LEU A 122 1.43 10.28 4.63
CA LEU A 122 1.28 10.50 3.19
C LEU A 122 2.53 11.16 2.59
N ALA A 123 3.12 12.14 3.28
CA ALA A 123 4.35 12.80 2.82
C ALA A 123 5.53 11.83 2.69
N LEU A 124 5.61 10.82 3.57
CA LEU A 124 6.67 9.81 3.52
C LEU A 124 6.57 8.82 2.35
N VAL A 125 5.42 8.73 1.71
CA VAL A 125 5.16 7.75 0.63
C VAL A 125 4.94 8.39 -0.75
N LYS A 126 5.10 9.70 -0.87
CA LYS A 126 4.86 10.45 -2.12
C LYS A 126 5.68 9.97 -3.32
N ASP A 127 6.84 9.37 -3.08
CA ASP A 127 7.76 8.88 -4.11
C ASP A 127 7.63 7.35 -4.32
N ASP A 128 6.72 6.68 -3.62
CA ASP A 128 6.39 5.27 -3.81
C ASP A 128 5.24 5.15 -4.81
N SER A 129 5.41 4.37 -5.85
CA SER A 129 4.39 4.19 -6.88
C SER A 129 3.10 3.53 -6.36
N GLN A 130 3.19 2.68 -5.33
CA GLN A 130 2.04 1.96 -4.76
C GLN A 130 2.23 1.68 -3.26
N PRO A 131 2.09 2.69 -2.38
CA PRO A 131 2.14 2.47 -0.95
C PRO A 131 0.89 1.72 -0.46
N PHE A 132 1.07 0.87 0.57
CA PHE A 132 -0.01 0.03 1.10
C PHE A 132 -0.42 0.45 2.51
N ILE A 133 -1.73 0.55 2.74
CA ILE A 133 -2.33 0.66 4.07
C ILE A 133 -2.69 -0.76 4.54
N ILE A 134 -2.07 -1.21 5.63
CA ILE A 134 -2.19 -2.61 6.10
C ILE A 134 -2.94 -2.76 7.43
N GLY A 135 -3.52 -1.66 7.92
CA GLY A 135 -4.45 -1.72 9.06
C GLY A 135 -3.87 -1.24 10.38
N GLY A 136 -4.56 -1.47 11.52
CA GLY A 136 -5.88 -2.12 11.73
C GLY A 136 -7.08 -1.24 11.37
N GLY A 137 -8.21 -1.59 11.96
CA GLY A 137 -9.51 -1.03 11.61
C GLY A 137 -9.59 0.51 11.66
N GLU A 138 -8.99 1.14 12.68
CA GLU A 138 -8.94 2.61 12.77
C GLU A 138 -8.13 3.22 11.64
N ILE A 139 -7.01 2.60 11.27
CA ILE A 139 -6.14 3.06 10.18
C ILE A 139 -6.85 2.90 8.83
N TYR A 140 -7.56 1.79 8.60
CA TYR A 140 -8.37 1.63 7.40
C TYR A 140 -9.43 2.72 7.29
N ARG A 141 -10.19 3.01 8.37
CA ARG A 141 -11.18 4.10 8.36
C ARG A 141 -10.57 5.46 8.08
N LEU A 142 -9.42 5.76 8.70
CA LEU A 142 -8.73 7.03 8.54
C LEU A 142 -8.24 7.26 7.11
N PHE A 143 -7.70 6.21 6.46
CA PHE A 143 -7.11 6.32 5.12
C PHE A 143 -8.10 6.06 3.98
N MET A 144 -9.30 5.53 4.23
CA MET A 144 -10.30 5.24 3.19
C MET A 144 -10.58 6.40 2.23
N PRO A 145 -10.70 7.68 2.68
CA PRO A 145 -10.92 8.81 1.77
C PRO A 145 -9.76 9.07 0.80
N TYR A 146 -8.54 8.64 1.16
CA TYR A 146 -7.30 8.91 0.42
C TYR A 146 -6.84 7.74 -0.44
N CYS A 147 -7.50 6.59 -0.34
CA CYS A 147 -7.15 5.41 -1.12
C CYS A 147 -7.79 5.42 -2.49
N ASP A 148 -7.06 4.87 -3.47
CA ASP A 148 -7.45 4.72 -4.87
C ASP A 148 -7.85 3.28 -5.18
N ARG A 149 -7.30 2.31 -4.42
CA ARG A 149 -7.51 0.86 -4.62
C ARG A 149 -7.66 0.11 -3.30
N ILE A 150 -8.44 -0.96 -3.33
CA ILE A 150 -8.58 -1.93 -2.23
C ILE A 150 -8.29 -3.33 -2.77
N GLU A 151 -7.30 -4.00 -2.20
CA GLU A 151 -6.98 -5.41 -2.41
C GLU A 151 -7.56 -6.20 -1.23
N LEU A 152 -8.76 -6.73 -1.40
CA LEU A 152 -9.50 -7.41 -0.34
C LEU A 152 -9.44 -8.94 -0.51
N THR A 153 -9.09 -9.64 0.56
CA THR A 153 -9.37 -11.07 0.69
C THR A 153 -10.65 -11.21 1.49
N ARG A 154 -11.75 -11.61 0.83
CA ARG A 154 -13.04 -11.81 1.45
C ARG A 154 -13.18 -13.27 1.85
N VAL A 155 -13.18 -13.58 3.15
CA VAL A 155 -13.46 -14.91 3.69
C VAL A 155 -14.98 -15.08 3.82
N HIS A 156 -15.55 -16.05 3.10
CA HIS A 156 -17.00 -16.26 2.98
C HIS A 156 -17.60 -16.97 4.20
N GLN A 157 -17.35 -16.41 5.38
CA GLN A 157 -17.90 -16.85 6.65
C GLN A 157 -17.97 -15.64 7.61
N ASN A 158 -18.93 -15.64 8.53
CA ASN A 158 -19.01 -14.65 9.61
C ASN A 158 -18.21 -15.11 10.82
N PHE A 159 -17.57 -14.16 11.49
CA PHE A 159 -16.81 -14.42 12.71
C PHE A 159 -17.11 -13.38 13.78
N GLU A 160 -17.01 -13.80 15.04
CA GLU A 160 -16.95 -12.86 16.16
C GLU A 160 -15.63 -12.08 16.12
N ALA A 161 -15.69 -10.76 16.28
CA ALA A 161 -14.55 -9.87 16.21
C ALA A 161 -14.75 -8.65 17.10
N ASP A 162 -13.63 -7.99 17.42
CA ASP A 162 -13.61 -6.68 18.08
C ASP A 162 -13.07 -5.58 17.14
N VAL A 163 -12.51 -5.98 15.98
CA VAL A 163 -12.00 -5.06 14.95
C VAL A 163 -12.62 -5.41 13.61
N PHE A 164 -13.09 -4.39 12.88
CA PHE A 164 -13.79 -4.55 11.61
C PHE A 164 -13.19 -3.65 10.52
N PHE A 165 -13.19 -4.15 9.28
CA PHE A 165 -12.92 -3.38 8.08
C PHE A 165 -14.08 -2.40 7.83
N PRO A 166 -13.82 -1.17 7.37
CA PRO A 166 -14.88 -0.24 7.01
C PRO A 166 -15.75 -0.79 5.87
N GLU A 167 -17.02 -0.40 5.85
CA GLU A 167 -17.92 -0.74 4.76
C GLU A 167 -17.42 -0.15 3.44
N ILE A 168 -17.47 -0.95 2.37
CA ILE A 168 -17.11 -0.52 1.01
C ILE A 168 -18.39 -0.06 0.32
N ASP A 169 -18.57 1.25 0.21
CA ASP A 169 -19.70 1.86 -0.50
C ASP A 169 -19.54 1.67 -2.02
N LEU A 170 -20.34 0.78 -2.60
CA LEU A 170 -20.34 0.50 -4.04
C LEU A 170 -20.76 1.69 -4.91
N ASN A 171 -21.28 2.79 -4.34
CA ASN A 171 -21.47 4.03 -5.07
C ASN A 171 -20.14 4.76 -5.31
N GLN A 172 -19.15 4.58 -4.45
CA GLN A 172 -17.82 5.18 -4.54
C GLN A 172 -16.77 4.22 -5.08
N TRP A 173 -16.97 2.92 -4.92
CA TRP A 173 -16.01 1.88 -5.31
C TRP A 173 -16.58 0.97 -6.39
N LYS A 174 -15.74 0.58 -7.34
CA LYS A 174 -16.05 -0.37 -8.41
C LYS A 174 -15.21 -1.61 -8.24
N GLU A 175 -15.84 -2.78 -8.16
CA GLU A 175 -15.15 -4.06 -8.29
C GLU A 175 -14.63 -4.20 -9.73
N ILE A 176 -13.32 -4.41 -9.89
CA ILE A 176 -12.66 -4.53 -11.19
C ILE A 176 -12.10 -5.93 -11.43
N ALA A 177 -11.88 -6.70 -10.37
CA ALA A 177 -11.41 -8.09 -10.46
C ALA A 177 -11.92 -8.92 -9.28
N ARG A 178 -12.18 -10.21 -9.55
CA ARG A 178 -12.51 -11.22 -8.54
C ARG A 178 -11.95 -12.58 -8.93
N GLU A 179 -11.31 -13.23 -7.96
CA GLU A 179 -10.87 -14.62 -8.07
C GLU A 179 -11.43 -15.40 -6.86
N ASN A 180 -12.23 -16.43 -7.10
CA ASN A 180 -12.82 -17.26 -6.05
C ASN A 180 -11.94 -18.48 -5.80
N ILE A 181 -11.67 -18.77 -4.52
CA ILE A 181 -10.85 -19.88 -4.08
C ILE A 181 -11.70 -20.81 -3.23
N GLU A 182 -11.82 -22.04 -3.66
CA GLU A 182 -12.57 -23.07 -2.96
C GLU A 182 -11.80 -23.60 -1.73
N ALA A 183 -12.54 -23.98 -0.70
CA ALA A 183 -11.96 -24.65 0.47
C ALA A 183 -11.34 -26.00 0.08
N THR A 184 -10.26 -26.35 0.76
CA THR A 184 -9.61 -27.67 0.68
C THR A 184 -9.55 -28.32 2.07
N LYS A 185 -9.00 -29.52 2.15
CA LYS A 185 -8.79 -30.18 3.45
C LYS A 185 -7.75 -29.45 4.32
N GLU A 186 -6.75 -28.84 3.66
CA GLU A 186 -5.66 -28.12 4.30
C GLU A 186 -6.03 -26.66 4.61
N GLN A 187 -6.96 -26.09 3.83
CA GLN A 187 -7.43 -24.72 3.96
C GLN A 187 -8.98 -24.73 3.95
N PRO A 188 -9.65 -24.66 5.12
CA PRO A 188 -11.07 -24.96 5.25
C PRO A 188 -12.02 -23.80 4.90
N TYR A 189 -11.49 -22.67 4.42
CA TYR A 189 -12.29 -21.48 4.11
C TYR A 189 -12.47 -21.32 2.61
N HIS A 190 -13.71 -21.02 2.16
CA HIS A 190 -13.94 -20.39 0.86
C HIS A 190 -13.61 -18.92 0.99
N TYR A 191 -12.86 -18.37 0.05
CA TYR A 191 -12.54 -16.94 0.04
C TYR A 191 -12.37 -16.41 -1.38
N SER A 192 -12.41 -15.10 -1.54
CA SER A 192 -12.17 -14.46 -2.83
C SER A 192 -11.12 -13.37 -2.69
N TYR A 193 -10.22 -13.27 -3.66
CA TYR A 193 -9.45 -12.06 -3.88
C TYR A 193 -10.27 -11.09 -4.72
N ILE A 194 -10.48 -9.89 -4.21
CA ILE A 194 -11.30 -8.87 -4.86
C ILE A 194 -10.50 -7.59 -4.93
N THR A 195 -10.45 -6.98 -6.12
CA THR A 195 -9.84 -5.66 -6.30
C THR A 195 -10.94 -4.64 -6.56
N PHE A 196 -10.95 -3.57 -5.79
CA PHE A 196 -11.79 -2.40 -6.01
C PHE A 196 -10.94 -1.21 -6.40
N GLU A 197 -11.47 -0.37 -7.31
CA GLU A 197 -10.94 0.96 -7.62
C GLU A 197 -11.97 2.03 -7.29
N LYS A 198 -11.49 3.19 -6.87
CA LYS A 198 -12.32 4.36 -6.63
C LYS A 198 -12.88 4.88 -7.95
N LYS A 199 -14.17 5.27 -7.96
CA LYS A 199 -14.85 5.79 -9.15
C LYS A 199 -14.48 7.24 -9.44
#